data_64febd64eb02cc2a6bfb08c0d5fd16ca
#
_entry.id   64febd64eb02cc2a6bfb08c0d5fd16ca
#
_cell.length_a   1.000
_cell.length_b   1.000
_cell.length_c   1.000
_cell.angle_alpha   90.00
_cell.angle_beta   90.00
_cell.angle_gamma   90.00
#
_symmetry.space_group_name_H-M   'P 1'
#
loop_
_entity.id
_entity.type
_entity.pdbx_description
1 polymer ?
#
loop_
_entity_poly.entity_id
_entity_poly.type
_entity_poly.pdbx_seq_one_letter_code
_entity_poly.pdbx_strand_id
1 'polypeptide(L)'
;MLEFMYKDQRYFHHKDFQKPHHSHPGVGGSMGGKTKDTREIKIVRKVLDVNDTIANQNRELFREKGVFVINAMSSPGSGKTAILVETLSHIAEKIRCGVIVGDICTSNDADRLAGFGAPVVQVNTDAFGGDCHLAAHVIKTAVNSFNLDDIDLLIVENIGNLVCPAEFDIGENMRIVVLSVTEGEDKPLKYPLMFRVCDAALLNKIDLLPYLDYDRKAAVQNILKVNPQMPVFEISAKTQEGFNSWIEWLMQKIHG
;
A
#
# COMPACT_ATOMS: atom_id res chain seq x y z
N MET A 1 -5.52 16.90 -20.37
CA MET A 1 -6.32 17.23 -19.15
C MET A 1 -5.70 16.60 -17.90
N LEU A 2 -4.92 15.53 -17.98
CA LEU A 2 -4.19 14.92 -16.85
C LEU A 2 -2.87 15.63 -16.49
N GLU A 3 -2.21 16.27 -17.44
CA GLU A 3 -0.97 17.03 -17.19
C GLU A 3 -1.15 18.26 -16.28
N PHE A 4 -2.36 18.81 -16.22
CA PHE A 4 -2.65 19.99 -15.38
C PHE A 4 -2.84 19.65 -13.89
N MET A 5 -3.20 18.39 -13.56
CA MET A 5 -3.42 17.97 -12.18
C MET A 5 -2.11 17.69 -11.42
N TYR A 6 -1.03 17.33 -12.12
CA TYR A 6 0.24 16.92 -11.49
C TYR A 6 1.16 18.08 -11.09
N LYS A 7 1.04 19.24 -11.74
CA LYS A 7 1.90 20.39 -11.40
C LYS A 7 1.60 21.02 -10.03
N ASP A 8 0.37 20.87 -9.51
CA ASP A 8 -0.03 21.49 -8.25
C ASP A 8 0.21 20.61 -7.01
N GLN A 9 0.32 19.29 -7.13
CA GLN A 9 0.61 18.41 -5.98
C GLN A 9 1.99 18.63 -5.36
N ARG A 10 2.95 19.21 -6.08
CA ARG A 10 4.29 19.53 -5.55
C ARG A 10 4.29 20.69 -4.54
N TYR A 11 3.20 21.45 -4.40
CA TYR A 11 3.12 22.60 -3.51
C TYR A 11 2.56 22.31 -2.11
N PHE A 12 1.97 21.14 -1.87
CA PHE A 12 1.31 20.84 -0.59
C PHE A 12 2.24 20.36 0.53
N HIS A 13 3.50 20.02 0.25
CA HIS A 13 4.35 19.34 1.23
C HIS A 13 5.23 20.24 2.12
N HIS A 14 5.26 21.58 2.01
CA HIS A 14 6.29 22.34 2.72
C HIS A 14 5.91 23.66 3.41
N LYS A 15 4.66 24.07 3.56
CA LYS A 15 4.38 25.42 4.11
C LYS A 15 3.42 25.56 5.30
N ASP A 16 2.80 24.52 5.83
CA ASP A 16 1.79 24.70 6.88
C ASP A 16 2.21 24.31 8.30
N PHE A 17 3.50 24.25 8.61
CA PHE A 17 3.98 24.13 9.99
C PHE A 17 4.90 25.29 10.37
N GLN A 18 4.37 26.49 10.50
CA GLN A 18 5.01 27.57 11.27
C GLN A 18 4.06 28.12 12.33
N LYS A 19 4.58 28.19 13.57
CA LYS A 19 3.93 28.58 14.81
C LYS A 19 3.35 30.00 14.76
N PRO A 20 2.31 30.32 15.55
CA PRO A 20 1.72 31.64 15.60
C PRO A 20 2.59 32.63 16.38
N HIS A 21 2.96 33.74 15.77
CA HIS A 21 3.42 34.95 16.47
C HIS A 21 2.24 35.87 16.74
N HIS A 22 2.07 36.21 18.02
CA HIS A 22 1.14 37.25 18.45
C HIS A 22 1.62 38.64 18.06
N SER A 23 0.75 39.45 17.47
CA SER A 23 0.74 40.91 17.66
C SER A 23 -0.56 41.56 17.15
N HIS A 24 -0.97 42.60 17.83
CA HIS A 24 -2.27 43.25 17.90
C HIS A 24 -2.66 44.16 16.69
N PRO A 25 -3.85 44.76 16.70
CA PRO A 25 -4.72 44.87 15.53
C PRO A 25 -4.62 46.22 14.80
N GLY A 26 -4.80 46.17 13.49
CA GLY A 26 -5.03 47.36 12.65
C GLY A 26 -6.25 47.13 11.75
N VAL A 27 -7.19 48.03 11.85
CA VAL A 27 -8.47 48.11 11.14
C VAL A 27 -8.27 48.35 9.64
N GLY A 28 -8.99 47.67 8.78
CA GLY A 28 -9.09 48.03 7.37
C GLY A 28 -9.59 46.85 6.50
N GLY A 29 -10.84 46.90 6.10
CA GLY A 29 -11.51 45.84 5.34
C GLY A 29 -11.07 45.72 3.90
N SER A 30 -11.23 44.51 3.36
CA SER A 30 -11.71 44.25 1.99
C SER A 30 -12.03 42.75 1.82
N MET A 31 -13.21 42.47 1.30
CA MET A 31 -13.70 41.16 0.91
C MET A 31 -12.92 40.60 -0.28
N GLY A 32 -12.62 39.29 -0.27
CA GLY A 32 -12.22 38.59 -1.47
C GLY A 32 -11.21 37.48 -1.23
N GLY A 33 -11.66 36.29 -0.83
CA GLY A 33 -10.75 35.16 -0.67
C GLY A 33 -11.39 33.80 -0.27
N LYS A 34 -12.58 33.47 -0.80
CA LYS A 34 -13.25 32.18 -0.43
C LYS A 34 -13.53 31.22 -1.60
N THR A 35 -12.89 31.36 -2.75
CA THR A 35 -13.29 30.55 -3.94
C THR A 35 -12.28 29.53 -4.42
N LYS A 36 -11.04 29.51 -3.94
CA LYS A 36 -10.03 28.51 -4.36
C LYS A 36 -10.16 27.16 -3.64
N ASP A 37 -10.31 27.15 -2.33
CA ASP A 37 -10.38 25.93 -1.50
C ASP A 37 -11.54 24.98 -1.87
N THR A 38 -12.71 25.52 -2.22
CA THR A 38 -13.90 24.73 -2.51
C THR A 38 -13.85 23.98 -3.84
N ARG A 39 -13.05 24.42 -4.82
CA ARG A 39 -12.89 23.75 -6.11
C ARG A 39 -11.93 22.55 -6.02
N GLU A 40 -10.82 22.68 -5.31
CA GLU A 40 -9.82 21.62 -5.12
C GLU A 40 -10.42 20.44 -4.34
N ILE A 41 -11.12 20.69 -3.24
CA ILE A 41 -11.81 19.66 -2.45
C ILE A 41 -12.85 18.90 -3.31
N LYS A 42 -13.57 19.60 -4.21
CA LYS A 42 -14.55 18.94 -5.10
C LYS A 42 -13.90 18.06 -6.17
N ILE A 43 -12.71 18.42 -6.66
CA ILE A 43 -11.98 17.65 -7.65
C ILE A 43 -11.42 16.38 -7.00
N VAL A 44 -10.77 16.47 -5.85
CA VAL A 44 -10.24 15.33 -5.10
C VAL A 44 -11.35 14.34 -4.76
N ARG A 45 -12.48 14.80 -4.23
CA ARG A 45 -13.65 13.95 -3.97
C ARG A 45 -14.13 13.22 -5.22
N LYS A 46 -14.24 13.90 -6.35
CA LYS A 46 -14.65 13.26 -7.61
C LYS A 46 -13.70 12.16 -8.08
N VAL A 47 -12.40 12.36 -7.90
CA VAL A 47 -11.40 11.34 -8.26
C VAL A 47 -11.56 10.11 -7.37
N LEU A 48 -11.71 10.29 -6.06
CA LEU A 48 -11.94 9.20 -5.11
C LEU A 48 -13.28 8.51 -5.38
N ASP A 49 -14.37 9.26 -5.61
CA ASP A 49 -15.71 8.70 -5.92
C ASP A 49 -15.68 7.81 -7.19
N VAL A 50 -14.93 8.23 -8.22
CA VAL A 50 -14.75 7.43 -9.45
C VAL A 50 -13.91 6.19 -9.15
N ASN A 51 -12.81 6.33 -8.40
CA ASN A 51 -12.01 5.19 -7.99
C ASN A 51 -12.82 4.17 -7.20
N ASP A 52 -13.60 4.61 -6.21
CA ASP A 52 -14.41 3.76 -5.34
C ASP A 52 -15.49 3.01 -6.15
N THR A 53 -16.07 3.66 -7.16
CA THR A 53 -17.01 3.01 -8.08
C THR A 53 -16.34 1.84 -8.81
N ILE A 54 -15.11 2.03 -9.30
CA ILE A 54 -14.36 1.00 -10.01
C ILE A 54 -13.85 -0.07 -9.03
N ALA A 55 -13.42 0.33 -7.84
CA ALA A 55 -13.02 -0.60 -6.79
C ALA A 55 -14.16 -1.55 -6.40
N ASN A 56 -15.39 -1.02 -6.29
CA ASN A 56 -16.55 -1.86 -6.04
C ASN A 56 -16.83 -2.84 -7.19
N GLN A 57 -16.65 -2.42 -8.45
CA GLN A 57 -16.76 -3.33 -9.60
C GLN A 57 -15.69 -4.43 -9.56
N ASN A 58 -14.43 -4.09 -9.19
CA ASN A 58 -13.36 -5.06 -9.02
C ASN A 58 -13.72 -6.07 -7.90
N ARG A 59 -14.18 -5.58 -6.75
CA ARG A 59 -14.58 -6.41 -5.60
C ARG A 59 -15.68 -7.39 -5.96
N GLU A 60 -16.67 -6.94 -6.71
CA GLU A 60 -17.76 -7.79 -7.20
C GLU A 60 -17.25 -8.88 -8.13
N LEU A 61 -16.38 -8.52 -9.10
CA LEU A 61 -15.72 -9.48 -10.00
C LEU A 61 -14.93 -10.53 -9.21
N PHE A 62 -14.09 -10.11 -8.26
CA PHE A 62 -13.30 -11.02 -7.45
C PHE A 62 -14.17 -11.95 -6.59
N ARG A 63 -15.25 -11.41 -6.00
CA ARG A 63 -16.22 -12.19 -5.25
C ARG A 63 -16.94 -13.23 -6.13
N GLU A 64 -17.37 -12.86 -7.33
CA GLU A 64 -18.01 -13.77 -8.29
C GLU A 64 -17.07 -14.91 -8.75
N LYS A 65 -15.77 -14.60 -8.86
CA LYS A 65 -14.72 -15.56 -9.25
C LYS A 65 -14.13 -16.34 -8.07
N GLY A 66 -14.50 -16.02 -6.84
CA GLY A 66 -13.95 -16.65 -5.64
C GLY A 66 -12.46 -16.34 -5.42
N VAL A 67 -11.97 -15.20 -5.93
CA VAL A 67 -10.59 -14.77 -5.80
C VAL A 67 -10.42 -13.91 -4.55
N PHE A 68 -9.53 -14.30 -3.65
CA PHE A 68 -9.12 -13.47 -2.52
C PHE A 68 -8.02 -12.51 -2.95
N VAL A 69 -8.15 -11.22 -2.68
CA VAL A 69 -7.21 -10.19 -3.14
C VAL A 69 -6.51 -9.52 -1.98
N ILE A 70 -5.19 -9.48 -2.03
CA ILE A 70 -4.32 -8.79 -1.06
C ILE A 70 -3.65 -7.60 -1.74
N ASN A 71 -3.72 -6.43 -1.09
CA ASN A 71 -2.97 -5.24 -1.47
C ASN A 71 -1.78 -5.05 -0.51
N ALA A 72 -0.56 -5.27 -1.02
CA ALA A 72 0.68 -5.13 -0.25
C ALA A 72 1.28 -3.74 -0.46
N MET A 73 1.32 -2.95 0.60
CA MET A 73 1.79 -1.57 0.63
C MET A 73 3.02 -1.41 1.50
N SER A 74 3.89 -0.45 1.19
CA SER A 74 5.10 -0.21 1.97
C SER A 74 5.77 1.11 1.61
N SER A 75 6.76 1.53 2.40
CA SER A 75 7.79 2.45 1.90
C SER A 75 8.73 1.76 0.90
N PRO A 76 9.43 2.54 0.04
CA PRO A 76 10.47 2.00 -0.83
C PRO A 76 11.56 1.29 -0.03
N GLY A 77 12.04 0.16 -0.53
CA GLY A 77 13.15 -0.58 0.09
C GLY A 77 12.82 -1.35 1.37
N SER A 78 11.54 -1.43 1.80
CA SER A 78 11.13 -2.24 2.97
C SER A 78 11.26 -3.75 2.76
N GLY A 79 11.40 -4.21 1.51
CA GLY A 79 11.53 -5.62 1.15
C GLY A 79 10.21 -6.31 0.80
N LYS A 80 9.24 -5.55 0.30
CA LYS A 80 7.92 -6.02 -0.12
C LYS A 80 8.02 -7.21 -1.07
N THR A 81 8.71 -7.07 -2.22
CA THR A 81 8.93 -8.15 -3.19
C THR A 81 9.55 -9.40 -2.55
N ALA A 82 10.54 -9.24 -1.67
CA ALA A 82 11.18 -10.36 -1.00
C ALA A 82 10.20 -11.12 -0.08
N ILE A 83 9.31 -10.39 0.62
CA ILE A 83 8.25 -11.00 1.43
C ILE A 83 7.26 -11.76 0.53
N LEU A 84 6.87 -11.19 -0.61
CA LEU A 84 5.92 -11.86 -1.52
C LEU A 84 6.53 -13.12 -2.12
N VAL A 85 7.79 -13.08 -2.54
CA VAL A 85 8.54 -14.27 -3.00
C VAL A 85 8.56 -15.36 -1.92
N GLU A 86 8.90 -14.99 -0.68
CA GLU A 86 8.93 -15.95 0.43
C GLU A 86 7.52 -16.44 0.79
N THR A 87 6.51 -15.58 0.75
CA THR A 87 5.11 -16.00 0.95
C THR A 87 4.69 -17.03 -0.10
N LEU A 88 4.95 -16.77 -1.39
CA LEU A 88 4.62 -17.69 -2.47
C LEU A 88 5.33 -19.04 -2.32
N SER A 89 6.59 -19.06 -1.86
CA SER A 89 7.32 -20.31 -1.64
C SER A 89 6.64 -21.25 -0.63
N HIS A 90 5.85 -20.70 0.30
CA HIS A 90 5.13 -21.48 1.32
C HIS A 90 3.71 -21.90 0.89
N ILE A 91 3.09 -21.15 -0.03
CA ILE A 91 1.66 -21.35 -0.33
C ILE A 91 1.37 -21.81 -1.76
N ALA A 92 2.28 -21.60 -2.74
CA ALA A 92 2.00 -21.82 -4.15
C ALA A 92 1.66 -23.28 -4.51
N GLU A 93 2.10 -24.26 -3.70
CA GLU A 93 1.71 -25.67 -3.87
C GLU A 93 0.27 -25.97 -3.39
N LYS A 94 -0.32 -25.07 -2.59
CA LYS A 94 -1.62 -25.28 -1.92
C LYS A 94 -2.71 -24.36 -2.49
N ILE A 95 -2.33 -23.20 -3.02
CA ILE A 95 -3.23 -22.15 -3.49
C ILE A 95 -2.74 -21.65 -4.85
N ARG A 96 -3.63 -21.56 -5.81
CA ARG A 96 -3.34 -20.99 -7.13
C ARG A 96 -3.20 -19.49 -7.01
N CYS A 97 -1.99 -18.98 -7.17
CA CYS A 97 -1.67 -17.59 -6.97
C CYS A 97 -1.52 -16.85 -8.31
N GLY A 98 -1.89 -15.57 -8.34
CA GLY A 98 -1.54 -14.60 -9.38
C GLY A 98 -0.92 -13.35 -8.73
N VAL A 99 -0.06 -12.63 -9.45
CA VAL A 99 0.60 -11.43 -8.92
C VAL A 99 0.51 -10.27 -9.90
N ILE A 100 0.08 -9.12 -9.41
CA ILE A 100 0.19 -7.83 -10.12
C ILE A 100 1.29 -7.03 -9.41
N VAL A 101 2.28 -6.56 -10.18
CA VAL A 101 3.40 -5.77 -9.66
C VAL A 101 3.31 -4.36 -10.20
N GLY A 102 3.14 -3.38 -9.31
CA GLY A 102 3.01 -1.95 -9.62
C GLY A 102 4.28 -1.13 -9.39
N ASP A 103 5.29 -1.73 -8.78
CA ASP A 103 6.57 -1.04 -8.57
C ASP A 103 7.46 -1.18 -9.80
N ILE A 104 8.43 -0.26 -9.97
CA ILE A 104 9.47 -0.39 -10.99
C ILE A 104 10.34 -1.59 -10.60
N CYS A 105 9.85 -2.78 -10.95
CA CYS A 105 10.61 -4.00 -10.73
C CYS A 105 11.68 -4.16 -11.80
N THR A 106 12.84 -4.58 -11.38
CA THR A 106 13.79 -5.15 -12.32
C THR A 106 13.22 -6.47 -12.87
N SER A 107 13.61 -6.86 -14.09
CA SER A 107 13.23 -8.17 -14.65
C SER A 107 13.48 -9.32 -13.67
N ASN A 108 14.50 -9.20 -12.81
CA ASN A 108 14.87 -10.18 -11.79
C ASN A 108 13.78 -10.40 -10.72
N ASP A 109 13.04 -9.38 -10.33
CA ASP A 109 11.99 -9.51 -9.30
C ASP A 109 10.74 -10.19 -9.89
N ALA A 110 10.36 -9.82 -11.11
CA ALA A 110 9.27 -10.48 -11.84
C ALA A 110 9.61 -11.97 -12.11
N ASP A 111 10.85 -12.27 -12.52
CA ASP A 111 11.33 -13.65 -12.74
C ASP A 111 11.30 -14.48 -11.45
N ARG A 112 11.67 -13.89 -10.31
CA ARG A 112 11.62 -14.57 -9.00
C ARG A 112 10.19 -14.92 -8.59
N LEU A 113 9.24 -14.01 -8.80
CA LEU A 113 7.81 -14.24 -8.52
C LEU A 113 7.22 -15.31 -9.45
N ALA A 114 7.55 -15.26 -10.75
CA ALA A 114 7.11 -16.25 -11.73
C ALA A 114 7.68 -17.65 -11.50
N GLY A 115 8.83 -17.76 -10.82
CA GLY A 115 9.49 -19.03 -10.49
C GLY A 115 8.65 -20.01 -9.65
N PHE A 116 7.57 -19.54 -9.01
CA PHE A 116 6.62 -20.36 -8.24
C PHE A 116 5.39 -20.80 -9.05
N GLY A 117 5.42 -20.62 -10.38
CA GLY A 117 4.29 -20.99 -11.26
C GLY A 117 3.10 -20.02 -11.19
N ALA A 118 3.20 -18.95 -10.44
CA ALA A 118 2.19 -17.90 -10.41
C ALA A 118 2.31 -17.01 -11.66
N PRO A 119 1.25 -16.76 -12.43
CA PRO A 119 1.28 -15.74 -13.47
C PRO A 119 1.53 -14.36 -12.86
N VAL A 120 2.46 -13.61 -13.46
CA VAL A 120 2.85 -12.27 -13.02
C VAL A 120 2.52 -11.26 -14.10
N VAL A 121 1.81 -10.20 -13.74
CA VAL A 121 1.54 -9.04 -14.60
C VAL A 121 2.22 -7.82 -14.02
N GLN A 122 3.16 -7.27 -14.77
CA GLN A 122 3.82 -6.01 -14.39
C GLN A 122 3.05 -4.83 -14.98
N VAL A 123 2.74 -3.85 -14.13
CA VAL A 123 2.13 -2.58 -14.52
C VAL A 123 3.23 -1.52 -14.59
N ASN A 124 3.49 -1.01 -15.79
CA ASN A 124 4.41 0.11 -15.97
C ASN A 124 3.68 1.43 -15.73
N THR A 125 3.95 2.06 -14.58
CA THR A 125 3.33 3.32 -14.19
C THR A 125 3.93 4.54 -14.89
N ASP A 126 5.13 4.46 -15.44
CA ASP A 126 5.74 5.55 -16.22
C ASP A 126 4.91 5.89 -17.47
N ALA A 127 4.25 4.90 -18.07
CA ALA A 127 3.36 5.09 -19.22
C ALA A 127 2.10 5.91 -18.90
N PHE A 128 1.76 6.03 -17.60
CA PHE A 128 0.58 6.75 -17.10
C PHE A 128 0.92 8.06 -16.37
N GLY A 129 2.16 8.57 -16.51
CA GLY A 129 2.56 9.85 -15.92
C GLY A 129 3.26 9.74 -14.56
N GLY A 130 3.71 8.54 -14.17
CA GLY A 130 4.47 8.33 -12.93
C GLY A 130 3.59 8.32 -11.68
N ASP A 131 2.51 7.55 -11.70
CA ASP A 131 1.61 7.43 -10.54
C ASP A 131 2.34 6.88 -9.32
N CYS A 132 2.04 7.42 -8.15
CA CYS A 132 2.62 7.02 -6.87
C CYS A 132 1.83 5.88 -6.19
N HIS A 133 0.85 5.28 -6.86
CA HIS A 133 0.00 4.18 -6.40
C HIS A 133 -0.68 3.48 -7.58
N LEU A 134 -1.19 2.27 -7.36
CA LEU A 134 -2.08 1.59 -8.29
C LEU A 134 -3.54 1.96 -7.95
N ALA A 135 -4.23 2.60 -8.88
CA ALA A 135 -5.65 2.91 -8.75
C ALA A 135 -6.54 1.73 -9.23
N ALA A 136 -7.82 1.72 -8.84
CA ALA A 136 -8.74 0.64 -9.15
C ALA A 136 -8.88 0.34 -10.66
N HIS A 137 -8.84 1.36 -11.52
CA HIS A 137 -8.92 1.17 -12.98
C HIS A 137 -7.70 0.48 -13.58
N VAL A 138 -6.52 0.69 -12.97
CA VAL A 138 -5.28 0.02 -13.35
C VAL A 138 -5.38 -1.48 -13.04
N ILE A 139 -5.85 -1.81 -11.83
CA ILE A 139 -6.10 -3.20 -11.43
C ILE A 139 -7.14 -3.85 -12.34
N LYS A 140 -8.24 -3.17 -12.64
CA LYS A 140 -9.27 -3.64 -13.57
C LYS A 140 -8.70 -4.00 -14.94
N THR A 141 -7.74 -3.21 -15.43
CA THR A 141 -7.08 -3.47 -16.71
C THR A 141 -6.12 -4.65 -16.60
N ALA A 142 -5.27 -4.69 -15.55
CA ALA A 142 -4.30 -5.75 -15.34
C ALA A 142 -4.94 -7.13 -15.16
N VAL A 143 -6.09 -7.19 -14.50
CA VAL A 143 -6.86 -8.42 -14.26
C VAL A 143 -7.30 -9.11 -15.55
N ASN A 144 -7.51 -8.35 -16.64
CA ASN A 144 -7.86 -8.94 -17.95
C ASN A 144 -6.75 -9.83 -18.54
N SER A 145 -5.52 -9.75 -18.00
CA SER A 145 -4.40 -10.61 -18.42
C SER A 145 -4.39 -11.96 -17.70
N PHE A 146 -5.30 -12.19 -16.77
CA PHE A 146 -5.43 -13.45 -16.02
C PHE A 146 -6.69 -14.23 -16.44
N ASN A 147 -6.60 -15.56 -16.37
CA ASN A 147 -7.81 -16.38 -16.23
C ASN A 147 -8.13 -16.49 -14.74
N LEU A 148 -9.08 -15.68 -14.24
CA LEU A 148 -9.44 -15.64 -12.82
C LEU A 148 -10.04 -16.94 -12.30
N ASP A 149 -10.55 -17.82 -13.17
CA ASP A 149 -11.07 -19.14 -12.76
C ASP A 149 -9.92 -20.09 -12.32
N ASP A 150 -8.66 -19.74 -12.66
CA ASP A 150 -7.46 -20.49 -12.29
C ASP A 150 -6.70 -19.84 -11.12
N ILE A 151 -7.28 -18.85 -10.44
CA ILE A 151 -6.65 -18.12 -9.34
C ILE A 151 -7.54 -18.15 -8.11
N ASP A 152 -6.97 -18.54 -6.98
CA ASP A 152 -7.62 -18.47 -5.66
C ASP A 152 -7.17 -17.22 -4.88
N LEU A 153 -5.90 -16.81 -5.08
CA LEU A 153 -5.27 -15.66 -4.42
C LEU A 153 -4.61 -14.74 -5.45
N LEU A 154 -5.03 -13.49 -5.49
CA LEU A 154 -4.38 -12.44 -6.26
C LEU A 154 -3.62 -11.51 -5.31
N ILE A 155 -2.32 -11.41 -5.48
CA ILE A 155 -1.47 -10.49 -4.71
C ILE A 155 -1.17 -9.26 -5.57
N VAL A 156 -1.50 -8.10 -5.06
CA VAL A 156 -1.15 -6.81 -5.67
C VAL A 156 0.01 -6.21 -4.89
N GLU A 157 1.18 -6.15 -5.50
CA GLU A 157 2.31 -5.39 -5.01
C GLU A 157 2.16 -3.93 -5.43
N ASN A 158 1.75 -3.08 -4.50
CA ASN A 158 1.58 -1.65 -4.76
C ASN A 158 2.92 -0.92 -4.82
N ILE A 159 2.93 0.29 -5.36
CA ILE A 159 4.12 1.14 -5.43
C ILE A 159 4.60 1.48 -4.02
N GLY A 160 5.92 1.56 -3.85
CA GLY A 160 6.54 1.91 -2.58
C GLY A 160 6.22 3.34 -2.14
N ASN A 161 5.11 3.52 -1.40
CA ASN A 161 4.62 4.78 -0.86
C ASN A 161 3.70 4.53 0.33
N LEU A 162 3.85 5.32 1.42
CA LEU A 162 3.01 5.22 2.62
C LEU A 162 1.85 6.23 2.67
N VAL A 163 1.66 7.04 1.65
CA VAL A 163 0.62 8.08 1.59
C VAL A 163 -0.46 7.70 0.58
N CYS A 164 -0.14 7.78 -0.71
CA CYS A 164 -1.12 7.63 -1.77
C CYS A 164 -1.87 6.28 -1.74
N PRO A 165 -1.22 5.11 -1.62
CA PRO A 165 -1.94 3.84 -1.64
C PRO A 165 -2.94 3.66 -0.50
N ALA A 166 -2.78 4.40 0.62
CA ALA A 166 -3.70 4.34 1.74
C ALA A 166 -5.07 4.97 1.46
N GLU A 167 -5.12 5.89 0.50
CA GLU A 167 -6.35 6.63 0.15
C GLU A 167 -7.18 5.93 -0.95
N PHE A 168 -6.56 4.98 -1.68
CA PHE A 168 -7.19 4.36 -2.84
C PHE A 168 -7.54 2.90 -2.56
N ASP A 169 -8.83 2.61 -2.61
CA ASP A 169 -9.37 1.25 -2.64
C ASP A 169 -9.19 0.68 -4.05
N ILE A 170 -8.73 -0.55 -4.17
CA ILE A 170 -8.58 -1.24 -5.45
C ILE A 170 -9.54 -2.41 -5.63
N GLY A 171 -10.39 -2.66 -4.63
CA GLY A 171 -11.34 -3.77 -4.58
C GLY A 171 -10.79 -5.00 -3.84
N GLU A 172 -9.73 -4.84 -3.07
CA GLU A 172 -9.07 -5.88 -2.28
C GLU A 172 -9.92 -6.38 -1.10
N ASN A 173 -9.67 -7.63 -0.68
CA ASN A 173 -10.23 -8.20 0.55
C ASN A 173 -9.39 -7.83 1.77
N MET A 174 -8.08 -7.62 1.58
CA MET A 174 -7.15 -7.40 2.67
C MET A 174 -6.02 -6.44 2.26
N ARG A 175 -5.65 -5.57 3.17
CA ARG A 175 -4.52 -4.64 3.05
C ARG A 175 -3.43 -5.00 4.04
N ILE A 176 -2.21 -5.13 3.57
CA ILE A 176 -1.04 -5.31 4.45
C ILE A 176 -0.05 -4.17 4.27
N VAL A 177 0.56 -3.74 5.37
CA VAL A 177 1.65 -2.76 5.33
C VAL A 177 2.96 -3.42 5.74
N VAL A 178 4.00 -3.25 4.92
CA VAL A 178 5.34 -3.72 5.21
C VAL A 178 6.20 -2.56 5.68
N LEU A 179 6.84 -2.74 6.83
CA LEU A 179 7.88 -1.89 7.40
C LEU A 179 9.20 -2.66 7.45
N SER A 180 10.28 -1.94 7.56
CA SER A 180 11.61 -2.53 7.79
C SER A 180 12.25 -1.94 9.04
N VAL A 181 12.99 -2.76 9.80
CA VAL A 181 13.81 -2.28 10.93
C VAL A 181 14.93 -1.32 10.51
N THR A 182 15.13 -1.12 9.21
CA THR A 182 16.04 -0.10 8.66
C THR A 182 15.38 1.27 8.48
N GLU A 183 14.11 1.40 8.86
CA GLU A 183 13.33 2.63 8.85
C GLU A 183 13.13 3.12 10.30
N GLY A 184 12.60 4.34 10.50
CA GLY A 184 12.35 4.85 11.86
C GLY A 184 11.14 4.18 12.51
N GLU A 185 11.23 3.92 13.82
CA GLU A 185 10.14 3.36 14.67
C GLU A 185 8.89 4.25 14.72
N ASP A 186 9.06 5.53 14.39
CA ASP A 186 8.01 6.54 14.39
C ASP A 186 7.21 6.62 13.08
N LYS A 187 7.55 5.81 12.06
CA LYS A 187 6.82 5.73 10.80
C LYS A 187 5.29 5.56 10.97
N PRO A 188 4.80 4.69 11.87
CA PRO A 188 3.35 4.57 12.09
C PRO A 188 2.70 5.86 12.56
N LEU A 189 3.40 6.65 13.36
CA LEU A 189 2.89 7.95 13.86
C LEU A 189 2.96 9.05 12.80
N LYS A 190 3.91 8.96 11.87
CA LYS A 190 4.06 9.90 10.74
C LYS A 190 3.05 9.65 9.63
N TYR A 191 2.68 8.38 9.42
CA TYR A 191 1.77 7.93 8.35
C TYR A 191 0.56 7.16 8.91
N PRO A 192 -0.21 7.77 9.83
CA PRO A 192 -1.23 7.04 10.59
C PRO A 192 -2.37 6.49 9.72
N LEU A 193 -2.67 7.12 8.58
CA LEU A 193 -3.71 6.62 7.69
C LEU A 193 -3.37 5.22 7.17
N MET A 194 -2.12 5.01 6.71
CA MET A 194 -1.66 3.71 6.21
C MET A 194 -1.91 2.59 7.23
N PHE A 195 -1.52 2.81 8.49
CA PHE A 195 -1.70 1.79 9.55
C PHE A 195 -3.14 1.65 10.01
N ARG A 196 -3.97 2.68 9.82
CA ARG A 196 -5.40 2.62 10.18
C ARG A 196 -6.21 1.80 9.19
N VAL A 197 -5.85 1.83 7.90
CA VAL A 197 -6.60 1.15 6.84
C VAL A 197 -6.10 -0.25 6.54
N CYS A 198 -4.95 -0.66 7.10
CA CYS A 198 -4.40 -2.00 6.91
C CYS A 198 -4.89 -2.99 7.96
N ASP A 199 -5.01 -4.25 7.53
CA ASP A 199 -5.46 -5.39 8.34
C ASP A 199 -4.32 -6.05 9.10
N ALA A 200 -3.09 -5.94 8.60
CA ALA A 200 -1.88 -6.46 9.25
C ALA A 200 -0.63 -5.63 8.92
N ALA A 201 0.34 -5.67 9.82
CA ALA A 201 1.67 -5.10 9.63
C ALA A 201 2.74 -6.19 9.63
N LEU A 202 3.66 -6.14 8.68
CA LEU A 202 4.83 -7.01 8.58
C LEU A 202 6.08 -6.16 8.87
N LEU A 203 6.72 -6.37 10.03
CA LEU A 203 7.99 -5.74 10.38
C LEU A 203 9.13 -6.63 9.89
N ASN A 204 9.71 -6.26 8.75
CA ASN A 204 10.68 -7.06 8.02
C ASN A 204 12.14 -6.73 8.40
N LYS A 205 13.04 -7.61 7.98
CA LYS A 205 14.49 -7.55 8.14
C LYS A 205 14.93 -7.62 9.61
N ILE A 206 14.18 -8.36 10.45
CA ILE A 206 14.53 -8.52 11.88
C ILE A 206 15.90 -9.16 12.09
N ASP A 207 16.43 -9.86 11.09
CA ASP A 207 17.82 -10.38 11.05
C ASP A 207 18.88 -9.27 11.16
N LEU A 208 18.53 -8.02 10.88
CA LEU A 208 19.41 -6.87 10.99
C LEU A 208 19.40 -6.22 12.38
N LEU A 209 18.46 -6.57 13.26
CA LEU A 209 18.33 -5.97 14.60
C LEU A 209 19.64 -5.97 15.41
N PRO A 210 20.49 -7.03 15.38
CA PRO A 210 21.74 -7.04 16.11
C PRO A 210 22.76 -5.98 15.66
N TYR A 211 22.55 -5.37 14.49
CA TYR A 211 23.46 -4.41 13.85
C TYR A 211 22.91 -2.99 13.80
N LEU A 212 21.70 -2.77 14.34
CA LEU A 212 20.98 -1.49 14.28
C LEU A 212 20.64 -0.98 15.67
N ASP A 213 20.68 0.33 15.83
CA ASP A 213 20.06 1.02 16.97
C ASP A 213 18.58 1.25 16.65
N TYR A 214 17.77 0.18 16.86
CA TYR A 214 16.34 0.16 16.55
C TYR A 214 15.54 -0.40 17.71
N ASP A 215 14.62 0.40 18.22
CA ASP A 215 13.70 -0.04 19.28
C ASP A 215 12.47 -0.76 18.69
N ARG A 216 12.61 -2.08 18.54
CA ARG A 216 11.54 -2.96 18.06
C ARG A 216 10.25 -2.82 18.89
N LYS A 217 10.35 -2.69 20.22
CA LYS A 217 9.17 -2.57 21.07
C LYS A 217 8.47 -1.24 20.84
N ALA A 218 9.22 -0.15 20.69
CA ALA A 218 8.66 1.15 20.36
C ALA A 218 7.94 1.13 18.99
N ALA A 219 8.51 0.47 17.98
CA ALA A 219 7.88 0.33 16.67
C ALA A 219 6.51 -0.37 16.76
N VAL A 220 6.45 -1.53 17.41
CA VAL A 220 5.19 -2.27 17.62
C VAL A 220 4.20 -1.45 18.43
N GLN A 221 4.63 -0.78 19.51
CA GLN A 221 3.76 0.11 20.28
C GLN A 221 3.22 1.27 19.44
N ASN A 222 4.01 1.85 18.56
CA ASN A 222 3.57 2.94 17.70
C ASN A 222 2.56 2.47 16.65
N ILE A 223 2.69 1.24 16.11
CA ILE A 223 1.66 0.61 15.29
C ILE A 223 0.36 0.46 16.09
N LEU A 224 0.42 -0.13 17.27
CA LEU A 224 -0.75 -0.39 18.12
C LEU A 224 -1.40 0.88 18.69
N LYS A 225 -0.67 2.00 18.81
CA LYS A 225 -1.27 3.31 19.13
C LYS A 225 -2.19 3.80 18.00
N VAL A 226 -1.86 3.50 16.76
CA VAL A 226 -2.65 3.91 15.58
C VAL A 226 -3.79 2.94 15.32
N ASN A 227 -3.52 1.64 15.40
CA ASN A 227 -4.49 0.57 15.21
C ASN A 227 -4.33 -0.51 16.31
N PRO A 228 -5.08 -0.41 17.42
CA PRO A 228 -4.88 -1.26 18.59
C PRO A 228 -5.12 -2.76 18.38
N GLN A 229 -5.80 -3.13 17.31
CA GLN A 229 -6.13 -4.53 17.00
C GLN A 229 -5.33 -5.11 15.84
N MET A 230 -4.40 -4.35 15.27
CA MET A 230 -3.60 -4.80 14.14
C MET A 230 -2.64 -5.93 14.55
N PRO A 231 -2.72 -7.10 13.96
CA PRO A 231 -1.69 -8.11 14.10
C PRO A 231 -0.36 -7.60 13.50
N VAL A 232 0.72 -7.77 14.23
CA VAL A 232 2.07 -7.39 13.81
C VAL A 232 2.92 -8.65 13.74
N PHE A 233 3.44 -8.95 12.54
CA PHE A 233 4.33 -10.07 12.29
C PHE A 233 5.75 -9.56 12.14
N GLU A 234 6.62 -9.98 13.05
CA GLU A 234 8.04 -9.69 13.01
C GLU A 234 8.73 -10.78 12.21
N ILE A 235 9.27 -10.43 11.04
CA ILE A 235 9.74 -11.41 10.05
C ILE A 235 11.07 -11.02 9.42
N SER A 236 11.76 -12.01 8.88
CA SER A 236 12.88 -11.80 7.96
C SER A 236 12.66 -12.59 6.67
N ALA A 237 12.46 -11.91 5.55
CA ALA A 237 12.38 -12.56 4.24
C ALA A 237 13.72 -13.20 3.82
N LYS A 238 14.82 -12.88 4.50
CA LYS A 238 16.14 -13.45 4.23
C LYS A 238 16.38 -14.78 4.98
N THR A 239 15.96 -14.84 6.25
CA THR A 239 16.22 -15.99 7.13
C THR A 239 14.98 -16.86 7.35
N GLN A 240 13.83 -16.42 6.87
CA GLN A 240 12.51 -17.04 7.07
C GLN A 240 12.01 -17.02 8.52
N GLU A 241 12.72 -16.32 9.40
CA GLU A 241 12.29 -16.14 10.79
C GLU A 241 10.93 -15.46 10.83
N GLY A 242 10.00 -15.95 11.66
CA GLY A 242 8.66 -15.42 11.88
C GLY A 242 7.64 -15.73 10.76
N PHE A 243 8.05 -16.30 9.61
CA PHE A 243 7.14 -16.53 8.49
C PHE A 243 6.00 -17.52 8.79
N ASN A 244 6.22 -18.53 9.59
CA ASN A 244 5.17 -19.51 9.91
C ASN A 244 3.91 -18.84 10.47
N SER A 245 4.07 -17.92 11.43
CA SER A 245 2.93 -17.20 12.02
C SER A 245 2.18 -16.33 11.02
N TRP A 246 2.92 -15.68 10.10
CA TRP A 246 2.34 -14.92 9.01
C TRP A 246 1.55 -15.82 8.06
N ILE A 247 2.14 -16.94 7.61
CA ILE A 247 1.52 -17.87 6.67
C ILE A 247 0.27 -18.52 7.28
N GLU A 248 0.32 -18.98 8.52
CA GLU A 248 -0.83 -19.53 9.24
C GLU A 248 -2.00 -18.53 9.31
N TRP A 249 -1.70 -17.29 9.69
CA TRP A 249 -2.71 -16.23 9.76
C TRP A 249 -3.28 -15.90 8.37
N LEU A 250 -2.42 -15.79 7.35
CA LEU A 250 -2.85 -15.55 5.98
C LEU A 250 -3.79 -16.64 5.47
N MET A 251 -3.42 -17.92 5.66
CA MET A 251 -4.23 -19.06 5.25
C MET A 251 -5.59 -19.09 5.94
N GLN A 252 -5.66 -18.72 7.23
CA GLN A 252 -6.93 -18.58 7.94
C GLN A 252 -7.81 -17.49 7.32
N LYS A 253 -7.22 -16.37 6.86
CA LYS A 253 -7.98 -15.28 6.22
C LYS A 253 -8.49 -15.63 4.82
N ILE A 254 -7.76 -16.45 4.08
CA ILE A 254 -8.17 -16.89 2.73
C ILE A 254 -9.31 -17.92 2.80
N HIS A 255 -9.31 -18.79 3.81
CA HIS A 255 -10.29 -19.87 3.94
C HIS A 255 -11.48 -19.58 4.86
N GLY A 256 -11.44 -18.52 5.62
CA GLY A 256 -12.49 -18.10 6.56
C GLY A 256 -13.42 -17.09 6.00
#